data_6c745828a6f7005954ac1b224a273fba
#
_entry.id   6c745828a6f7005954ac1b224a273fba
#
_cell.length_a   1.000
_cell.length_b   1.000
_cell.length_c   1.000
_cell.angle_alpha   90.00
_cell.angle_beta   90.00
_cell.angle_gamma   90.00
#
_symmetry.space_group_name_H-M   'P 1'
#
loop_
_entity.id
_entity.type
_entity.pdbx_description
1 polymer ?
#
loop_
_entity_poly.entity_id
_entity_poly.type
_entity_poly.pdbx_seq_one_letter_code
_entity_poly.pdbx_strand_id
1 'polypeptide(L)'
;MRKVKLRVTLTPLNRMHIGSGRRAENPLIDVPIVRYADGKPYIPGSTLKGRVRSIYEARYGDASRLFGDANIPSRIFFDDLQPTGRVDSSMAYGIAVERGSLSVREGALYSYEYIPPGSVSFTGTIEIE
;
A
#
# COMPACT_ATOMS: atom_id res chain seq x y z
N MET A 1 26.42 -11.39 -13.97
CA MET A 1 24.99 -11.39 -13.60
C MET A 1 24.36 -10.08 -14.03
N ARG A 2 23.26 -10.14 -14.76
CA ARG A 2 22.57 -8.94 -15.21
C ARG A 2 21.68 -8.39 -14.11
N LYS A 3 21.76 -7.08 -13.89
CA LYS A 3 20.81 -6.36 -13.05
C LYS A 3 19.89 -5.54 -13.94
N VAL A 4 18.61 -5.59 -13.68
CA VAL A 4 17.62 -4.76 -14.34
C VAL A 4 17.02 -3.81 -13.31
N LYS A 5 17.06 -2.51 -13.59
CA LYS A 5 16.40 -1.51 -12.78
C LYS A 5 15.21 -0.95 -13.54
N LEU A 6 14.05 -0.99 -12.90
CA LEU A 6 12.82 -0.45 -13.44
C LEU A 6 12.39 0.75 -12.59
N ARG A 7 12.14 1.88 -13.21
CA ARG A 7 11.47 2.98 -12.53
C ARG A 7 9.97 2.76 -12.62
N VAL A 8 9.32 2.80 -11.47
CA VAL A 8 7.88 2.60 -11.37
C VAL A 8 7.25 3.91 -10.91
N THR A 9 6.18 4.29 -11.59
CA THR A 9 5.35 5.43 -11.20
C THR A 9 3.91 4.96 -11.11
N LEU A 10 3.31 5.11 -9.94
CA LEU A 10 1.92 4.76 -9.68
C LEU A 10 1.11 6.02 -9.41
N THR A 11 -0.01 6.15 -10.12
CA THR A 11 -0.96 7.23 -9.89
C THR A 11 -2.28 6.62 -9.44
N PRO A 12 -2.79 6.98 -8.26
CA PRO A 12 -4.06 6.45 -7.80
C PRO A 12 -5.21 6.84 -8.73
N LEU A 13 -5.98 5.85 -9.18
CA LEU A 13 -7.18 6.07 -9.99
C LEU A 13 -8.44 6.14 -9.12
N ASN A 14 -8.35 5.60 -7.91
CA ASN A 14 -9.40 5.62 -6.90
C ASN A 14 -8.79 6.11 -5.59
N ARG A 15 -9.60 6.23 -4.55
CA ARG A 15 -9.10 6.53 -3.20
C ARG A 15 -8.07 5.50 -2.81
N MET A 16 -6.86 5.95 -2.46
CA MET A 16 -5.79 5.06 -2.05
C MET A 16 -5.63 5.10 -0.53
N HIS A 17 -5.68 3.92 0.08
CA HIS A 17 -5.43 3.76 1.50
C HIS A 17 -4.47 2.61 1.73
N ILE A 18 -3.32 2.92 2.31
CA ILE A 18 -2.38 1.93 2.82
C ILE A 18 -2.23 2.22 4.30
N GLY A 19 -2.77 1.32 5.13
CA GLY A 19 -2.82 1.53 6.57
C GLY A 19 -1.46 1.43 7.22
N SER A 20 -1.25 2.23 8.26
CA SER A 20 -0.01 2.20 9.04
C SER A 20 0.04 1.04 10.05
N GLY A 21 -1.12 0.48 10.39
CA GLY A 21 -1.24 -0.47 11.49
C GLY A 21 -1.09 0.18 12.86
N ARG A 22 -1.00 1.50 12.92
CA ARG A 22 -0.81 2.26 14.16
C ARG A 22 -1.99 3.19 14.41
N ARG A 23 -2.11 3.63 15.67
CA ARG A 23 -3.09 4.64 16.04
C ARG A 23 -2.66 5.99 15.47
N ALA A 24 -3.62 6.76 14.94
CA ALA A 24 -3.35 8.10 14.45
C ALA A 24 -2.99 9.07 15.59
N GLU A 25 -2.09 10.01 15.32
CA GLU A 25 -1.84 11.14 16.22
C GLU A 25 -3.06 12.06 16.29
N ASN A 26 -3.77 12.24 15.17
CA ASN A 26 -5.00 12.98 15.12
C ASN A 26 -6.16 12.11 15.65
N PRO A 27 -6.80 12.49 16.78
CA PRO A 27 -7.86 11.67 17.38
C PRO A 27 -9.13 11.58 16.52
N LEU A 28 -9.24 12.39 15.47
CA LEU A 28 -10.38 12.35 14.54
C LEU A 28 -10.24 11.25 13.48
N ILE A 29 -9.07 10.64 13.35
CA ILE A 29 -8.79 9.60 12.36
C ILE A 29 -8.58 8.28 13.07
N ASP A 30 -9.47 7.30 12.81
CA ASP A 30 -9.35 5.96 13.36
C ASP A 30 -8.33 5.11 12.61
N VAL A 31 -8.31 5.23 11.28
CA VAL A 31 -7.44 4.41 10.41
C VAL A 31 -6.58 5.32 9.53
N PRO A 32 -5.35 5.62 9.97
CA PRO A 32 -4.46 6.50 9.23
C PRO A 32 -3.71 5.76 8.12
N ILE A 33 -3.24 6.52 7.14
CA ILE A 33 -2.31 6.00 6.13
C ILE A 33 -0.88 5.94 6.69
N VAL A 34 -0.06 5.09 6.06
CA VAL A 34 1.34 4.96 6.43
C VAL A 34 2.13 6.21 6.01
N ARG A 35 3.02 6.67 6.90
CA ARG A 35 3.87 7.84 6.70
C ARG A 35 5.26 7.59 7.24
N TYR A 36 6.26 8.27 6.65
CA TYR A 36 7.58 8.37 7.26
C TYR A 36 7.52 9.26 8.52
N ALA A 37 8.60 9.27 9.29
CA ALA A 37 8.70 10.08 10.50
C ALA A 37 8.53 11.59 10.24
N ASP A 38 8.89 12.05 9.03
CA ASP A 38 8.71 13.44 8.62
C ASP A 38 7.27 13.79 8.19
N GLY A 39 6.38 12.81 8.21
CA GLY A 39 4.98 12.98 7.85
C GLY A 39 4.64 12.73 6.39
N LYS A 40 5.62 12.44 5.53
CA LYS A 40 5.35 12.14 4.12
C LYS A 40 4.69 10.79 3.94
N PRO A 41 3.53 10.72 3.27
CA PRO A 41 2.96 9.44 2.87
C PRO A 41 3.85 8.74 1.85
N TYR A 42 3.84 7.42 1.86
CA TYR A 42 4.60 6.63 0.88
C TYR A 42 3.92 5.29 0.66
N ILE A 43 4.33 4.59 -0.39
CA ILE A 43 3.92 3.21 -0.63
C ILE A 43 5.08 2.31 -0.22
N PRO A 44 4.93 1.52 0.86
CA PRO A 44 6.01 0.62 1.28
C PRO A 44 6.36 -0.38 0.19
N GLY A 45 7.65 -0.60 -0.03
CA GLY A 45 8.13 -1.59 -0.98
C GLY A 45 7.60 -2.99 -0.68
N SER A 46 7.48 -3.34 0.59
CA SER A 46 6.91 -4.63 1.02
C SER A 46 5.44 -4.78 0.62
N THR A 47 4.65 -3.71 0.69
CA THR A 47 3.25 -3.71 0.26
C THR A 47 3.15 -3.90 -1.24
N LEU A 48 3.95 -3.16 -2.00
CA LEU A 48 3.99 -3.30 -3.46
C LEU A 48 4.44 -4.71 -3.87
N LYS A 49 5.48 -5.22 -3.23
CA LYS A 49 5.97 -6.58 -3.48
C LYS A 49 4.88 -7.62 -3.26
N GLY A 50 4.15 -7.53 -2.16
CA GLY A 50 3.07 -8.48 -1.84
C GLY A 50 1.97 -8.47 -2.89
N ARG A 51 1.58 -7.28 -3.36
CA ARG A 51 0.56 -7.15 -4.40
C ARG A 51 1.03 -7.66 -5.75
N VAL A 52 2.24 -7.31 -6.15
CA VAL A 52 2.81 -7.78 -7.41
C VAL A 52 3.00 -9.31 -7.38
N ARG A 53 3.46 -9.84 -6.26
CA ARG A 53 3.57 -11.29 -6.06
C ARG A 53 2.23 -12.00 -6.25
N SER A 54 1.17 -11.50 -5.64
CA SER A 54 -0.17 -12.08 -5.76
C SER A 54 -0.65 -12.10 -7.21
N ILE A 55 -0.43 -11.02 -7.95
CA ILE A 55 -0.79 -10.94 -9.36
C ILE A 55 0.04 -11.92 -10.20
N TYR A 56 1.33 -12.00 -9.90
CA TYR A 56 2.24 -12.93 -10.58
C TYR A 56 1.81 -14.38 -10.36
N GLU A 57 1.52 -14.75 -9.12
CA GLU A 57 1.09 -16.10 -8.76
C GLU A 57 -0.23 -16.47 -9.43
N ALA A 58 -1.17 -15.55 -9.50
CA ALA A 58 -2.45 -15.78 -10.15
C ALA A 58 -2.30 -16.01 -11.67
N ARG A 59 -1.28 -15.41 -12.29
CA ARG A 59 -1.07 -15.47 -13.73
C ARG A 59 -0.08 -16.56 -14.15
N TYR A 60 0.97 -16.79 -13.36
CA TYR A 60 2.09 -17.65 -13.75
C TYR A 60 2.35 -18.81 -12.79
N GLY A 61 1.68 -18.85 -11.64
CA GLY A 61 1.86 -19.89 -10.63
C GLY A 61 2.97 -19.54 -9.63
N ASP A 62 3.75 -20.53 -9.21
CA ASP A 62 4.75 -20.38 -8.15
C ASP A 62 5.72 -19.24 -8.42
N ALA A 63 5.82 -18.31 -7.47
CA ALA A 63 6.66 -17.13 -7.56
C ALA A 63 7.97 -17.25 -6.75
N SER A 64 8.25 -18.40 -6.14
CA SER A 64 9.37 -18.54 -5.19
C SER A 64 10.74 -18.26 -5.82
N ARG A 65 10.94 -18.60 -7.09
CA ARG A 65 12.22 -18.39 -7.77
C ARG A 65 12.57 -16.91 -7.94
N LEU A 66 11.56 -16.08 -8.11
CA LEU A 66 11.74 -14.64 -8.30
C LEU A 66 11.58 -13.86 -6.99
N PHE A 67 10.50 -14.14 -6.25
CA PHE A 67 10.15 -13.38 -5.04
C PHE A 67 10.77 -13.96 -3.77
N GLY A 68 11.30 -15.16 -3.84
CA GLY A 68 11.87 -15.84 -2.69
C GLY A 68 10.85 -16.55 -1.82
N ASP A 69 11.34 -17.34 -0.88
CA ASP A 69 10.56 -17.99 0.17
C ASP A 69 11.47 -18.23 1.39
N ALA A 70 11.05 -19.08 2.33
CA ALA A 70 11.83 -19.38 3.52
C ALA A 70 13.23 -20.00 3.20
N ASN A 71 13.39 -20.66 2.05
CA ASN A 71 14.61 -21.35 1.65
C ASN A 71 15.31 -20.73 0.45
N ILE A 72 14.60 -19.89 -0.31
CA ILE A 72 15.11 -19.27 -1.54
C ILE A 72 15.15 -17.76 -1.35
N PRO A 73 16.33 -17.11 -1.53
CA PRO A 73 16.41 -15.67 -1.45
C PRO A 73 15.67 -14.99 -2.61
N SER A 74 15.10 -13.83 -2.35
CA SER A 74 14.45 -13.04 -3.38
C SER A 74 15.47 -12.51 -4.39
N ARG A 75 15.06 -12.47 -5.65
CA ARG A 75 15.84 -11.88 -6.75
C ARG A 75 15.26 -10.55 -7.20
N ILE A 76 14.13 -10.15 -6.64
CA ILE A 76 13.46 -8.90 -6.95
C ILE A 76 13.37 -8.04 -5.69
N PHE A 77 13.75 -6.78 -5.81
CA PHE A 77 13.84 -5.86 -4.69
C PHE A 77 13.01 -4.63 -4.98
N PHE A 78 12.11 -4.30 -4.07
CA PHE A 78 11.18 -3.19 -4.20
C PHE A 78 11.58 -2.08 -3.23
N ASP A 79 11.96 -0.92 -3.76
CA ASP A 79 12.10 0.26 -2.92
C ASP A 79 10.72 0.81 -2.57
N ASP A 80 10.66 1.60 -1.51
CA ASP A 80 9.48 2.38 -1.21
C ASP A 80 9.21 3.36 -2.35
N LEU A 81 7.94 3.59 -2.68
CA LEU A 81 7.56 4.61 -3.63
C LEU A 81 7.24 5.90 -2.90
N GLN A 82 7.88 6.97 -3.32
CA GLN A 82 7.73 8.29 -2.72
C GLN A 82 6.87 9.20 -3.57
N PRO A 83 6.13 10.13 -2.95
CA PRO A 83 5.28 11.04 -3.71
C PRO A 83 6.13 11.98 -4.56
N THR A 84 5.63 12.30 -5.75
CA THR A 84 6.30 13.21 -6.70
C THR A 84 6.07 14.67 -6.37
N GLY A 85 5.23 14.97 -5.40
CA GLY A 85 4.91 16.33 -4.96
C GLY A 85 4.24 16.33 -3.62
N ARG A 86 3.68 17.46 -3.24
CA ARG A 86 2.92 17.59 -2.00
C ARG A 86 1.67 16.70 -2.02
N VAL A 87 1.44 16.01 -0.93
CA VAL A 87 0.27 15.13 -0.77
C VAL A 87 -0.64 15.73 0.28
N ASP A 88 -1.87 16.01 -0.11
CA ASP A 88 -2.94 16.36 0.80
C ASP A 88 -3.88 15.16 0.90
N SER A 89 -3.94 14.55 2.08
CA SER A 89 -4.87 13.46 2.32
C SER A 89 -6.25 14.01 2.66
N SER A 90 -7.25 13.15 2.53
CA SER A 90 -8.63 13.44 2.90
C SER A 90 -9.12 12.36 3.84
N MET A 91 -10.25 12.62 4.48
CA MET A 91 -10.86 11.70 5.43
C MET A 91 -12.27 11.35 4.96
N ALA A 92 -12.63 10.09 5.13
CA ALA A 92 -13.99 9.62 4.89
C ALA A 92 -14.42 8.70 6.02
N TYR A 93 -15.69 8.35 6.04
CA TYR A 93 -16.25 7.45 7.03
C TYR A 93 -16.62 6.12 6.38
N GLY A 94 -16.34 5.04 7.09
CA GLY A 94 -16.76 3.70 6.74
C GLY A 94 -17.68 3.15 7.81
N ILE A 95 -18.38 2.09 7.44
CA ILE A 95 -19.27 1.37 8.33
C ILE A 95 -18.86 -0.10 8.35
N ALA A 96 -18.56 -0.63 9.55
CA ALA A 96 -18.32 -2.05 9.70
C ALA A 96 -19.68 -2.77 9.77
N VAL A 97 -19.85 -3.81 8.94
CA VAL A 97 -21.06 -4.62 8.89
C VAL A 97 -20.75 -5.97 9.50
N GLU A 98 -21.63 -6.43 10.39
CA GLU A 98 -21.47 -7.73 11.00
C GLU A 98 -21.76 -8.85 9.98
N ARG A 99 -20.82 -9.80 9.86
CA ARG A 99 -20.96 -10.92 8.94
C ARG A 99 -22.07 -11.84 9.41
N GLY A 100 -22.93 -12.24 8.50
CA GLY A 100 -24.02 -13.15 8.74
C GLY A 100 -25.36 -12.47 8.94
N SER A 101 -25.44 -11.35 9.65
CA SER A 101 -26.67 -10.59 9.86
C SER A 101 -26.87 -9.44 8.89
N LEU A 102 -25.79 -8.97 8.24
CA LEU A 102 -25.74 -7.79 7.38
C LEU A 102 -26.22 -6.53 8.10
N SER A 103 -26.19 -6.52 9.42
CA SER A 103 -26.58 -5.36 10.23
C SER A 103 -25.36 -4.53 10.62
N VAL A 104 -25.55 -3.23 10.78
CA VAL A 104 -24.51 -2.35 11.30
C VAL A 104 -24.32 -2.62 12.78
N ARG A 105 -23.09 -2.91 13.17
CA ARG A 105 -22.73 -3.17 14.55
C ARG A 105 -22.67 -1.83 15.30
N GLU A 106 -23.15 -1.83 16.56
CA GLU A 106 -23.07 -0.64 17.40
C GLU A 106 -21.61 -0.14 17.51
N GLY A 107 -21.38 1.16 17.34
CA GLY A 107 -20.05 1.77 17.33
C GLY A 107 -19.22 1.44 16.10
N ALA A 108 -19.85 0.93 15.04
CA ALA A 108 -19.17 0.49 13.83
C ALA A 108 -18.78 1.59 12.85
N LEU A 109 -19.20 2.82 13.09
CA LEU A 109 -18.78 3.96 12.27
C LEU A 109 -17.33 4.31 12.61
N TYR A 110 -16.48 4.36 11.58
CA TYR A 110 -15.07 4.71 11.73
C TYR A 110 -14.65 5.71 10.66
N SER A 111 -13.61 6.49 10.96
CA SER A 111 -13.01 7.39 10.01
C SER A 111 -11.72 6.79 9.45
N TYR A 112 -11.47 7.00 8.17
CA TYR A 112 -10.23 6.57 7.55
C TYR A 112 -9.66 7.68 6.68
N GLU A 113 -8.33 7.72 6.65
CA GLU A 113 -7.58 8.64 5.80
C GLU A 113 -7.34 8.01 4.43
N TYR A 114 -7.34 8.81 3.37
CA TYR A 114 -7.03 8.32 2.03
C TYR A 114 -6.35 9.41 1.21
N ILE A 115 -5.69 8.99 0.15
CA ILE A 115 -5.12 9.88 -0.87
C ILE A 115 -6.11 9.95 -2.03
N PRO A 116 -6.59 11.16 -2.39
CA PRO A 116 -7.55 11.33 -3.48
C PRO A 116 -6.97 10.88 -4.84
N PRO A 117 -7.81 10.37 -5.74
CA PRO A 117 -7.37 9.94 -7.06
C PRO A 117 -6.81 11.11 -7.88
N GLY A 118 -5.73 10.85 -8.61
CA GLY A 118 -5.13 11.81 -9.52
C GLY A 118 -4.40 12.98 -8.87
N SER A 119 -4.35 13.05 -7.53
CA SER A 119 -3.76 14.18 -6.81
C SER A 119 -2.24 14.19 -6.85
N VAL A 120 -1.62 13.01 -6.86
CA VAL A 120 -0.17 12.85 -6.85
C VAL A 120 0.19 11.47 -7.38
N SER A 121 1.41 11.34 -7.90
CA SER A 121 1.99 10.05 -8.26
C SER A 121 3.05 9.65 -7.24
N PHE A 122 3.34 8.36 -7.18
CA PHE A 122 4.39 7.80 -6.33
C PHE A 122 5.42 7.10 -7.21
N THR A 123 6.68 7.36 -6.98
CA THR A 123 7.76 6.84 -7.82
C THR A 123 8.84 6.15 -6.97
N GLY A 124 9.44 5.13 -7.54
CA GLY A 124 10.54 4.39 -6.93
C GLY A 124 11.12 3.39 -7.91
N THR A 125 11.98 2.52 -7.41
CA THR A 125 12.73 1.59 -8.23
C THR A 125 12.44 0.15 -7.84
N ILE A 126 12.34 -0.71 -8.84
CA ILE A 126 12.36 -2.16 -8.66
C ILE A 126 13.62 -2.69 -9.33
N GLU A 127 14.40 -3.47 -8.60
CA GLU A 127 15.63 -4.08 -9.10
C GLU A 127 15.46 -5.60 -9.18
N ILE A 128 15.86 -6.18 -10.30
CA ILE A 128 15.85 -7.62 -10.52
C ILE A 128 17.27 -8.07 -10.78
N GLU A 129 17.69 -9.08 -10.05
CA GLU A 129 19.03 -9.68 -10.17
C GLU A 129 18.99 -11.08 -10.79
#